data_f4813e5ef3cda3a6d3da733141a2cc55
#
_entry.id   f4813e5ef3cda3a6d3da733141a2cc55
#
_cell.length_a   1.000
_cell.length_b   1.000
_cell.length_c   1.000
_cell.angle_alpha   90.00
_cell.angle_beta   90.00
_cell.angle_gamma   90.00
#
_symmetry.space_group_name_H-M   'P 1'
#
loop_
_entity.id
_entity.type
_entity.pdbx_description
1 polymer ?
#
loop_
_entity_poly.entity_id
_entity_poly.type
_entity_poly.pdbx_seq_one_letter_code
_entity_poly.pdbx_strand_id
1 'polypeptide(L)'
;MRKVGHQAKVRHREARKHVKQPPQDRSYLFGVKKAQHDFSERHQVLLKEYLKLIRAEDIVVSGASRKMKNMKDKMIYLLARQVFEAFDEILLLCGNGYSAGGLKILRGMFERTITVCYLQKHPDDIERYQKYFYVRRRKEISAIRRTFPKALPIDRLEEFEKDYEDVRELFQVPVCEVCKVKECQHCKRTRDNHSWIRKDILQLAKEAEHFDPVVYMGYYRPMQESHATAQSIVHRVRFNASGRWEYVEGAKPEMDDHIFVVAHYLLIRAIEALGLQFNIDIEARLDRLLKVYVSILKKLTPRKTVKA
;
A
#
# COMPACT_ATOMS: atom_id res chain seq x y z
N MET A 1 -51.71 27.81 -16.53
CA MET A 1 -50.33 27.43 -16.09
C MET A 1 -50.16 27.29 -14.55
N ARG A 2 -51.05 26.65 -13.78
CA ARG A 2 -50.94 26.52 -12.29
C ARG A 2 -51.07 25.09 -11.72
N LYS A 3 -51.06 24.02 -12.55
CA LYS A 3 -51.20 22.62 -12.06
C LYS A 3 -49.92 21.81 -12.02
N VAL A 4 -48.80 22.29 -12.60
CA VAL A 4 -47.54 21.51 -12.68
C VAL A 4 -46.74 21.60 -11.35
N GLY A 5 -46.91 22.66 -10.57
CA GLY A 5 -46.11 22.88 -9.33
C GLY A 5 -46.55 22.00 -8.15
N HIS A 6 -47.75 21.45 -8.15
CA HIS A 6 -48.24 20.68 -6.99
C HIS A 6 -47.78 19.20 -7.02
N GLN A 7 -47.68 18.61 -8.18
CA GLN A 7 -47.21 17.22 -8.33
C GLN A 7 -45.70 17.07 -8.06
N ALA A 8 -44.86 18.07 -8.36
CA ALA A 8 -43.43 18.04 -8.04
C ALA A 8 -43.15 18.09 -6.55
N LYS A 9 -43.94 18.86 -5.77
CA LYS A 9 -43.81 18.94 -4.28
C LYS A 9 -44.24 17.66 -3.58
N VAL A 10 -45.21 16.93 -4.10
CA VAL A 10 -45.66 15.65 -3.54
C VAL A 10 -44.60 14.55 -3.76
N ARG A 11 -44.02 14.47 -4.97
CA ARG A 11 -42.96 13.50 -5.25
C ARG A 11 -41.68 13.73 -4.43
N HIS A 12 -41.33 14.98 -4.11
CA HIS A 12 -40.21 15.31 -3.23
C HIS A 12 -40.47 14.96 -1.75
N ARG A 13 -41.71 14.89 -1.33
CA ARG A 13 -42.09 14.49 0.05
C ARG A 13 -42.12 13.00 0.23
N GLU A 14 -42.46 12.22 -0.80
CA GLU A 14 -42.43 10.75 -0.76
C GLU A 14 -41.01 10.20 -0.86
N ALA A 15 -40.10 10.85 -1.61
CA ALA A 15 -38.69 10.45 -1.68
C ALA A 15 -37.96 10.62 -0.33
N ARG A 16 -38.41 11.49 0.57
CA ARG A 16 -37.82 11.65 1.91
C ARG A 16 -38.30 10.61 2.94
N LYS A 17 -39.32 9.79 2.65
CA LYS A 17 -39.83 8.80 3.60
C LYS A 17 -39.04 7.48 3.67
N HIS A 18 -38.04 7.28 2.82
CA HIS A 18 -37.23 6.07 2.81
C HIS A 18 -35.76 6.25 3.18
N VAL A 19 -35.37 7.38 3.76
CA VAL A 19 -34.10 7.46 4.46
C VAL A 19 -34.31 6.70 5.77
N LYS A 20 -33.98 5.41 5.78
CA LYS A 20 -33.88 4.65 7.03
C LYS A 20 -32.97 5.44 7.95
N GLN A 21 -33.48 5.86 9.10
CA GLN A 21 -32.66 6.46 10.15
C GLN A 21 -31.50 5.49 10.41
N PRO A 22 -30.25 5.98 10.49
CA PRO A 22 -29.16 5.12 10.84
C PRO A 22 -29.47 4.43 12.18
N PRO A 23 -29.11 3.16 12.33
CA PRO A 23 -29.36 2.46 13.58
C PRO A 23 -28.77 3.27 14.74
N GLN A 24 -29.58 3.44 15.81
CA GLN A 24 -29.17 4.22 17.00
C GLN A 24 -28.03 3.54 17.78
N ASP A 25 -27.74 2.28 17.49
CA ASP A 25 -26.64 1.54 18.06
C ASP A 25 -25.30 1.95 17.41
N ARG A 26 -24.49 2.69 18.14
CA ARG A 26 -23.17 3.16 17.72
C ARG A 26 -22.07 2.11 17.91
N SER A 27 -22.39 0.87 18.23
CA SER A 27 -21.43 -0.23 18.38
C SER A 27 -20.59 -0.46 17.12
N TYR A 28 -21.08 -0.01 15.94
CA TYR A 28 -20.36 -0.09 14.66
C TYR A 28 -19.21 0.92 14.51
N LEU A 29 -19.09 1.93 15.38
CA LEU A 29 -18.00 2.94 15.28
C LEU A 29 -16.60 2.32 15.42
N PHE A 30 -16.50 1.24 16.17
CA PHE A 30 -15.23 0.53 16.40
C PHE A 30 -15.17 -0.84 15.72
N GLY A 31 -16.07 -1.11 14.79
CA GLY A 31 -16.14 -2.34 14.01
C GLY A 31 -17.44 -3.08 14.17
N VAL A 32 -17.69 -4.00 13.27
CA VAL A 32 -18.89 -4.80 13.21
C VAL A 32 -18.59 -6.17 13.81
N LYS A 33 -19.10 -6.49 15.02
CA LYS A 33 -18.86 -7.76 15.73
C LYS A 33 -19.09 -8.99 14.84
N LYS A 34 -20.14 -8.96 14.02
CA LYS A 34 -20.42 -10.04 13.05
C LYS A 34 -19.30 -10.18 12.03
N ALA A 35 -18.78 -9.06 11.46
CA ALA A 35 -17.68 -9.11 10.51
C ALA A 35 -16.39 -9.66 11.14
N GLN A 36 -16.12 -9.31 12.40
CA GLN A 36 -14.97 -9.84 13.15
C GLN A 36 -15.09 -11.35 13.37
N HIS A 37 -16.27 -11.83 13.74
CA HIS A 37 -16.53 -13.25 13.93
C HIS A 37 -16.38 -14.00 12.61
N ASP A 38 -17.06 -13.57 11.55
CA ASP A 38 -17.01 -14.18 10.23
C ASP A 38 -15.57 -14.19 9.65
N PHE A 39 -14.81 -13.11 9.88
CA PHE A 39 -13.39 -13.03 9.50
C PHE A 39 -12.56 -14.07 10.26
N SER A 40 -12.74 -14.15 11.57
CA SER A 40 -11.98 -15.06 12.42
C SER A 40 -12.26 -16.54 12.05
N GLU A 41 -13.49 -16.87 11.74
CA GLU A 41 -13.86 -18.24 11.30
C GLU A 41 -13.23 -18.57 9.94
N ARG A 42 -13.36 -17.68 8.94
CA ARG A 42 -12.80 -17.90 7.60
C ARG A 42 -11.28 -18.01 7.61
N HIS A 43 -10.64 -17.22 8.44
CA HIS A 43 -9.17 -17.12 8.46
C HIS A 43 -8.48 -17.85 9.61
N GLN A 44 -9.18 -18.78 10.26
CA GLN A 44 -8.67 -19.47 11.45
C GLN A 44 -7.26 -20.06 11.25
N VAL A 45 -6.97 -20.62 10.08
CA VAL A 45 -5.66 -21.21 9.76
C VAL A 45 -4.60 -20.10 9.66
N LEU A 46 -4.90 -19.02 8.93
CA LEU A 46 -3.98 -17.91 8.77
C LEU A 46 -3.71 -17.18 10.07
N LEU A 47 -4.73 -17.00 10.91
CA LEU A 47 -4.57 -16.36 12.23
C LEU A 47 -3.70 -17.19 13.17
N LYS A 48 -3.77 -18.53 13.10
CA LYS A 48 -2.83 -19.39 13.83
C LYS A 48 -1.39 -19.22 13.35
N GLU A 49 -1.19 -19.11 12.05
CA GLU A 49 0.14 -18.86 11.47
C GLU A 49 0.63 -17.44 11.78
N TYR A 50 -0.26 -16.46 11.84
CA TYR A 50 0.05 -15.10 12.25
C TYR A 50 0.66 -15.04 13.67
N LEU A 51 0.13 -15.77 14.64
CA LEU A 51 0.73 -15.82 15.97
C LEU A 51 2.18 -16.35 15.96
N LYS A 52 2.52 -17.21 15.00
CA LYS A 52 3.91 -17.66 14.80
C LYS A 52 4.76 -16.59 14.14
N LEU A 53 4.17 -15.80 13.22
CA LEU A 53 4.85 -14.66 12.58
C LEU A 53 5.16 -13.55 13.57
N ILE A 54 4.24 -13.17 14.46
CA ILE A 54 4.51 -12.21 15.55
C ILE A 54 5.73 -12.64 16.36
N ARG A 55 5.81 -13.93 16.75
CA ARG A 55 6.99 -14.43 17.48
C ARG A 55 8.27 -14.35 16.66
N ALA A 56 8.19 -14.53 15.35
CA ALA A 56 9.34 -14.38 14.47
C ALA A 56 9.75 -12.90 14.33
N GLU A 57 8.77 -12.02 14.22
CA GLU A 57 8.95 -10.57 14.22
C GLU A 57 9.63 -10.11 15.53
N ASP A 58 9.13 -10.50 16.68
CA ASP A 58 9.70 -10.15 17.99
C ASP A 58 11.18 -10.54 18.09
N ILE A 59 11.53 -11.72 17.59
CA ILE A 59 12.92 -12.21 17.59
C ILE A 59 13.80 -11.30 16.72
N VAL A 60 13.37 -10.99 15.48
CA VAL A 60 14.19 -10.18 14.57
C VAL A 60 14.24 -8.73 15.00
N VAL A 61 13.15 -8.16 15.50
CA VAL A 61 13.08 -6.79 15.99
C VAL A 61 13.99 -6.61 17.21
N SER A 62 13.87 -7.50 18.20
CA SER A 62 14.71 -7.47 19.40
C SER A 62 16.18 -7.74 19.09
N GLY A 63 16.47 -8.65 18.18
CA GLY A 63 17.83 -8.94 17.72
C GLY A 63 18.44 -7.78 16.96
N ALA A 64 17.69 -7.19 16.01
CA ALA A 64 18.11 -6.06 15.20
C ALA A 64 18.36 -4.81 16.05
N SER A 65 17.48 -4.47 16.99
CA SER A 65 17.63 -3.30 17.86
C SER A 65 18.93 -3.30 18.64
N ARG A 66 19.42 -4.49 19.04
CA ARG A 66 20.71 -4.66 19.74
C ARG A 66 21.93 -4.61 18.83
N LYS A 67 21.74 -4.93 17.54
CA LYS A 67 22.84 -5.07 16.56
C LYS A 67 23.01 -3.84 15.66
N MET A 68 22.07 -2.89 15.67
CA MET A 68 22.16 -1.66 14.87
C MET A 68 23.41 -0.85 15.21
N LYS A 69 24.27 -0.59 14.21
CA LYS A 69 25.53 0.14 14.41
C LYS A 69 25.60 1.46 13.64
N ASN A 70 24.94 1.52 12.50
CA ASN A 70 25.11 2.62 11.56
C ASN A 70 23.74 3.07 10.98
N MET A 71 23.78 4.11 10.14
CA MET A 71 22.57 4.65 9.53
C MET A 71 21.93 3.68 8.52
N LYS A 72 22.73 2.84 7.84
CA LYS A 72 22.22 1.83 6.91
C LYS A 72 21.35 0.81 7.66
N ASP A 73 21.82 0.31 8.79
CA ASP A 73 21.07 -0.61 9.66
C ASP A 73 19.76 0.00 10.13
N LYS A 74 19.82 1.27 10.59
CA LYS A 74 18.63 2.01 11.06
C LYS A 74 17.59 2.14 9.97
N MET A 75 18.01 2.42 8.71
CA MET A 75 17.08 2.62 7.61
C MET A 75 16.33 1.33 7.28
N ILE A 76 17.02 0.20 7.15
CA ILE A 76 16.39 -1.10 6.88
C ILE A 76 15.44 -1.48 8.03
N TYR A 77 15.89 -1.28 9.28
CA TYR A 77 15.06 -1.55 10.46
C TYR A 77 13.77 -0.72 10.45
N LEU A 78 13.86 0.59 10.24
CA LEU A 78 12.70 1.48 10.27
C LEU A 78 11.73 1.20 9.11
N LEU A 79 12.24 0.89 7.92
CA LEU A 79 11.40 0.50 6.79
C LEU A 79 10.67 -0.82 7.06
N ALA A 80 11.35 -1.81 7.65
CA ALA A 80 10.71 -3.07 8.04
C ALA A 80 9.64 -2.84 9.11
N ARG A 81 9.89 -1.97 10.11
CA ARG A 81 8.88 -1.59 11.11
C ARG A 81 7.61 -1.02 10.48
N GLN A 82 7.76 -0.17 9.46
CA GLN A 82 6.60 0.36 8.72
C GLN A 82 5.82 -0.72 7.95
N VAL A 83 6.49 -1.81 7.54
CA VAL A 83 5.80 -2.97 6.94
C VAL A 83 4.97 -3.70 7.99
N PHE A 84 5.51 -3.87 9.20
CA PHE A 84 4.83 -4.53 10.32
C PHE A 84 3.60 -3.74 10.76
N GLU A 85 3.74 -2.43 10.96
CA GLU A 85 2.61 -1.52 11.27
C GLU A 85 1.52 -1.57 10.18
N ALA A 86 1.90 -1.55 8.90
CA ALA A 86 0.94 -1.65 7.80
C ALA A 86 0.20 -3.00 7.80
N PHE A 87 0.84 -4.08 8.24
CA PHE A 87 0.18 -5.37 8.39
C PHE A 87 -0.92 -5.33 9.47
N ASP A 88 -0.62 -4.75 10.63
CA ASP A 88 -1.58 -4.61 11.73
C ASP A 88 -2.78 -3.74 11.32
N GLU A 89 -2.54 -2.66 10.57
CA GLU A 89 -3.60 -1.83 10.00
C GLU A 89 -4.48 -2.61 9.02
N ILE A 90 -3.89 -3.44 8.16
CA ILE A 90 -4.62 -4.31 7.22
C ILE A 90 -5.46 -5.32 7.99
N LEU A 91 -4.88 -5.97 9.01
CA LEU A 91 -5.59 -6.94 9.86
C LEU A 91 -6.79 -6.31 10.55
N LEU A 92 -6.62 -5.10 11.11
CA LEU A 92 -7.69 -4.34 11.75
C LEU A 92 -8.82 -4.03 10.76
N LEU A 93 -8.49 -3.53 9.58
CA LEU A 93 -9.48 -3.14 8.57
C LEU A 93 -10.21 -4.36 8.00
N CYS A 94 -9.49 -5.39 7.60
CA CYS A 94 -10.09 -6.62 7.07
C CYS A 94 -10.91 -7.33 8.15
N GLY A 95 -10.41 -7.42 9.39
CA GLY A 95 -11.12 -7.99 10.52
C GLY A 95 -12.46 -7.31 10.81
N ASN A 96 -12.58 -6.03 10.47
CA ASN A 96 -13.85 -5.28 10.57
C ASN A 96 -14.64 -5.24 9.25
N GLY A 97 -14.24 -6.01 8.24
CA GLY A 97 -14.90 -6.08 6.93
C GLY A 97 -14.60 -4.92 5.98
N TYR A 98 -13.65 -4.04 6.32
CA TYR A 98 -13.26 -2.90 5.48
C TYR A 98 -12.11 -3.25 4.52
N SER A 99 -12.24 -4.34 3.77
CA SER A 99 -11.23 -4.83 2.85
C SER A 99 -10.76 -3.80 1.82
N ALA A 100 -11.64 -2.94 1.33
CA ALA A 100 -11.22 -1.84 0.43
C ALA A 100 -10.22 -0.87 1.09
N GLY A 101 -10.34 -0.64 2.40
CA GLY A 101 -9.35 0.11 3.20
C GLY A 101 -8.03 -0.65 3.31
N GLY A 102 -8.09 -1.94 3.66
CA GLY A 102 -6.92 -2.81 3.72
C GLY A 102 -6.18 -2.88 2.39
N LEU A 103 -6.91 -2.92 1.25
CA LEU A 103 -6.32 -2.93 -0.08
C LEU A 103 -5.51 -1.64 -0.38
N LYS A 104 -5.98 -0.48 0.07
CA LYS A 104 -5.24 0.79 -0.09
C LYS A 104 -3.92 0.78 0.68
N ILE A 105 -3.91 0.21 1.89
CA ILE A 105 -2.68 0.10 2.70
C ILE A 105 -1.75 -0.94 2.11
N LEU A 106 -2.27 -2.04 1.56
CA LEU A 106 -1.51 -3.13 0.97
C LEU A 106 -0.52 -2.66 -0.10
N ARG A 107 -0.89 -1.67 -0.91
CA ARG A 107 0.02 -1.08 -1.90
C ARG A 107 1.25 -0.47 -1.24
N GLY A 108 1.05 0.35 -0.22
CA GLY A 108 2.17 0.96 0.52
C GLY A 108 3.03 -0.09 1.22
N MET A 109 2.43 -1.13 1.76
CA MET A 109 3.13 -2.28 2.34
C MET A 109 3.97 -3.00 1.29
N PHE A 110 3.42 -3.27 0.09
CA PHE A 110 4.13 -3.89 -1.03
C PHE A 110 5.37 -3.08 -1.45
N GLU A 111 5.19 -1.77 -1.69
CA GLU A 111 6.28 -0.89 -2.10
C GLU A 111 7.40 -0.84 -1.04
N ARG A 112 7.05 -0.77 0.25
CA ARG A 112 8.02 -0.78 1.36
C ARG A 112 8.75 -2.10 1.47
N THR A 113 8.04 -3.23 1.37
CA THR A 113 8.65 -4.56 1.45
C THR A 113 9.68 -4.76 0.35
N ILE A 114 9.34 -4.42 -0.89
CA ILE A 114 10.30 -4.48 -2.01
C ILE A 114 11.51 -3.59 -1.72
N THR A 115 11.28 -2.38 -1.23
CA THR A 115 12.38 -1.46 -0.91
C THR A 115 13.30 -2.03 0.16
N VAL A 116 12.74 -2.63 1.23
CA VAL A 116 13.54 -3.30 2.29
C VAL A 116 14.38 -4.43 1.70
N CYS A 117 13.74 -5.35 0.93
CA CYS A 117 14.43 -6.49 0.35
C CYS A 117 15.50 -6.06 -0.68
N TYR A 118 15.21 -5.05 -1.49
CA TYR A 118 16.17 -4.50 -2.44
C TYR A 118 17.39 -3.87 -1.71
N LEU A 119 17.14 -2.98 -0.75
CA LEU A 119 18.22 -2.28 -0.03
C LEU A 119 19.05 -3.22 0.84
N GLN A 120 18.46 -4.30 1.35
CA GLN A 120 19.21 -5.35 2.05
C GLN A 120 20.23 -6.03 1.13
N LYS A 121 19.87 -6.27 -0.13
CA LYS A 121 20.77 -6.86 -1.15
C LYS A 121 21.75 -5.82 -1.74
N HIS A 122 21.36 -4.54 -1.75
CA HIS A 122 22.11 -3.42 -2.34
C HIS A 122 22.37 -2.32 -1.31
N PRO A 123 23.19 -2.58 -0.28
CA PRO A 123 23.39 -1.64 0.84
C PRO A 123 24.05 -0.32 0.43
N ASP A 124 24.71 -0.26 -0.72
CA ASP A 124 25.32 0.97 -1.25
C ASP A 124 24.29 1.97 -1.78
N ASP A 125 23.09 1.50 -2.12
CA ASP A 125 21.99 2.35 -2.58
C ASP A 125 21.24 3.03 -1.42
N ILE A 126 21.50 2.68 -0.15
CA ILE A 126 20.78 3.21 1.03
C ILE A 126 21.01 4.73 1.17
N GLU A 127 22.23 5.19 1.00
CA GLU A 127 22.53 6.63 1.07
C GLU A 127 21.78 7.40 -0.01
N ARG A 128 21.73 6.87 -1.22
CA ARG A 128 20.97 7.43 -2.33
C ARG A 128 19.46 7.45 -2.03
N TYR A 129 18.93 6.39 -1.46
CA TYR A 129 17.53 6.31 -1.02
C TYR A 129 17.20 7.41 0.00
N GLN A 130 18.06 7.63 1.00
CA GLN A 130 17.90 8.70 2.00
C GLN A 130 17.93 10.09 1.37
N LYS A 131 18.95 10.37 0.56
CA LYS A 131 19.13 11.68 -0.09
C LYS A 131 17.98 12.04 -1.03
N TYR A 132 17.26 11.05 -1.58
CA TYR A 132 16.10 11.30 -2.42
C TYR A 132 14.93 11.97 -1.68
N PHE A 133 14.91 11.92 -0.36
CA PHE A 133 13.96 12.67 0.45
C PHE A 133 13.94 14.16 0.09
N TYR A 134 15.10 14.79 -0.09
CA TYR A 134 15.21 16.21 -0.42
C TYR A 134 14.65 16.53 -1.80
N VAL A 135 14.86 15.65 -2.78
CA VAL A 135 14.28 15.78 -4.13
C VAL A 135 12.75 15.70 -4.08
N ARG A 136 12.19 14.73 -3.37
CA ARG A 136 10.74 14.63 -3.19
C ARG A 136 10.17 15.84 -2.49
N ARG A 137 10.79 16.25 -1.40
CA ARG A 137 10.36 17.41 -0.61
C ARG A 137 10.34 18.69 -1.43
N ARG A 138 11.37 18.92 -2.23
CA ARG A 138 11.40 20.06 -3.15
C ARG A 138 10.28 20.02 -4.19
N LYS A 139 10.00 18.86 -4.78
CA LYS A 139 8.89 18.70 -5.74
C LYS A 139 7.53 19.00 -5.09
N GLU A 140 7.28 18.51 -3.89
CA GLU A 140 6.06 18.77 -3.12
C GLU A 140 5.92 20.27 -2.83
N ILE A 141 6.96 20.90 -2.29
CA ILE A 141 7.00 22.34 -1.99
C ILE A 141 6.74 23.14 -3.26
N SER A 142 7.41 22.83 -4.36
CA SER A 142 7.26 23.54 -5.63
C SER A 142 5.82 23.41 -6.18
N ALA A 143 5.19 22.24 -6.05
CA ALA A 143 3.81 22.05 -6.45
C ALA A 143 2.84 22.84 -5.57
N ILE A 144 3.04 22.85 -4.24
CA ILE A 144 2.23 23.61 -3.30
C ILE A 144 2.35 25.10 -3.57
N ARG A 145 3.58 25.64 -3.72
CA ARG A 145 3.81 27.06 -3.99
C ARG A 145 3.17 27.54 -5.28
N ARG A 146 3.20 26.72 -6.32
CA ARG A 146 2.57 27.06 -7.60
C ARG A 146 1.05 27.15 -7.49
N THR A 147 0.43 26.27 -6.70
CA THR A 147 -1.03 26.14 -6.60
C THR A 147 -1.58 26.93 -5.42
N PHE A 148 -0.86 26.98 -4.30
CA PHE A 148 -1.26 27.61 -3.04
C PHE A 148 -0.10 28.45 -2.46
N PRO A 149 0.21 29.62 -3.03
CA PRO A 149 1.41 30.41 -2.67
C PRO A 149 1.52 30.81 -1.20
N LYS A 150 0.38 30.90 -0.50
CA LYS A 150 0.28 31.31 0.91
C LYS A 150 0.27 30.13 1.90
N ALA A 151 0.29 28.88 1.42
CA ALA A 151 0.12 27.70 2.27
C ALA A 151 1.40 27.28 3.03
N LEU A 152 2.57 27.79 2.64
CA LEU A 152 3.84 27.41 3.25
C LEU A 152 4.55 28.63 3.88
N PRO A 153 5.06 28.52 5.11
CA PRO A 153 5.96 29.51 5.71
C PRO A 153 7.21 29.69 4.87
N ILE A 154 7.66 30.95 4.71
CA ILE A 154 8.81 31.28 3.84
C ILE A 154 10.14 30.82 4.48
N ASP A 155 10.25 30.95 5.80
CA ASP A 155 11.44 30.66 6.60
C ASP A 155 11.99 29.23 6.45
N ARG A 156 11.13 28.25 6.21
CA ARG A 156 11.56 26.84 6.00
C ARG A 156 11.93 26.50 4.56
N LEU A 157 11.68 27.39 3.62
CA LEU A 157 11.87 27.11 2.20
C LEU A 157 13.34 27.19 1.79
N GLU A 158 14.08 28.14 2.36
CA GLU A 158 15.50 28.34 2.05
C GLU A 158 16.35 27.16 2.53
N GLU A 159 16.05 26.61 3.70
CA GLU A 159 16.70 25.41 4.22
C GLU A 159 16.52 24.21 3.28
N PHE A 160 15.30 23.97 2.82
CA PHE A 160 15.00 22.87 1.91
C PHE A 160 15.63 23.04 0.53
N GLU A 161 15.71 24.26 -0.01
CA GLU A 161 16.37 24.49 -1.30
C GLU A 161 17.89 24.23 -1.17
N LYS A 162 18.52 24.63 -0.06
CA LYS A 162 19.92 24.32 0.21
C LYS A 162 20.18 22.82 0.25
N ASP A 163 19.41 22.09 1.05
CA ASP A 163 19.53 20.63 1.17
C ASP A 163 19.32 19.92 -0.19
N TYR A 164 18.41 20.45 -1.03
CA TYR A 164 18.20 19.93 -2.37
C TYR A 164 19.40 20.19 -3.29
N GLU A 165 19.97 21.40 -3.29
CA GLU A 165 21.11 21.72 -4.15
C GLU A 165 22.31 20.84 -3.82
N ASP A 166 22.54 20.48 -2.54
CA ASP A 166 23.61 19.58 -2.09
C ASP A 166 23.50 18.15 -2.68
N VAL A 167 22.28 17.73 -3.06
CA VAL A 167 22.04 16.36 -3.57
C VAL A 167 21.60 16.31 -5.03
N ARG A 168 21.31 17.46 -5.63
CA ARG A 168 20.65 17.59 -6.93
C ARG A 168 21.33 16.77 -8.03
N GLU A 169 22.65 16.88 -8.14
CA GLU A 169 23.41 16.22 -9.22
C GLU A 169 23.25 14.71 -9.23
N LEU A 170 23.05 14.08 -8.05
CA LEU A 170 22.85 12.64 -7.94
C LEU A 170 21.57 12.16 -8.61
N PHE A 171 20.59 13.06 -8.78
CA PHE A 171 19.23 12.72 -9.23
C PHE A 171 18.84 13.41 -10.54
N GLN A 172 19.74 14.17 -11.13
CA GLN A 172 19.47 14.79 -12.44
C GLN A 172 19.54 13.73 -13.55
N VAL A 173 18.56 13.76 -14.44
CA VAL A 173 18.53 12.93 -15.65
C VAL A 173 18.40 13.82 -16.87
N PRO A 174 19.16 13.56 -17.93
CA PRO A 174 19.06 14.31 -19.18
C PRO A 174 17.66 14.21 -19.77
N VAL A 175 17.16 15.31 -20.30
CA VAL A 175 15.88 15.37 -21.05
C VAL A 175 16.09 16.16 -22.31
N CYS A 176 15.83 15.52 -23.44
CA CYS A 176 15.79 16.20 -24.71
C CYS A 176 14.34 16.31 -25.20
N GLU A 177 13.80 17.52 -25.25
CA GLU A 177 12.48 17.79 -25.78
C GLU A 177 12.44 17.68 -27.31
N VAL A 178 13.53 17.98 -27.98
CA VAL A 178 13.63 18.01 -29.43
C VAL A 178 13.68 16.60 -30.03
N CYS A 179 14.56 15.77 -29.49
CA CYS A 179 14.72 14.40 -29.99
C CYS A 179 13.90 13.36 -29.23
N LYS A 180 13.17 13.76 -28.18
CA LYS A 180 12.36 12.90 -27.31
C LYS A 180 13.13 11.73 -26.70
N VAL A 181 14.47 11.80 -26.71
CA VAL A 181 15.35 10.79 -26.15
C VAL A 181 15.69 11.14 -24.70
N LYS A 182 15.47 10.20 -23.79
CA LYS A 182 15.69 10.43 -22.35
C LYS A 182 17.13 10.78 -21.98
N GLU A 183 18.11 10.43 -22.81
CA GLU A 183 19.55 10.59 -22.57
C GLU A 183 20.25 11.28 -23.75
N CYS A 184 19.71 12.38 -24.21
CA CYS A 184 20.32 13.12 -25.29
C CYS A 184 21.56 13.91 -24.79
N GLN A 185 22.71 13.60 -25.36
CA GLN A 185 23.98 14.29 -25.01
C GLN A 185 24.06 15.72 -25.57
N HIS A 186 23.20 16.10 -26.52
CA HIS A 186 23.28 17.36 -27.23
C HIS A 186 22.56 18.52 -26.53
N CYS A 187 21.46 18.29 -25.80
CA CYS A 187 20.65 19.41 -25.30
C CYS A 187 20.97 19.88 -23.89
N LYS A 188 21.84 19.21 -23.16
CA LYS A 188 22.24 19.52 -21.76
C LYS A 188 21.10 19.82 -20.77
N ARG A 189 19.84 19.63 -21.17
CA ARG A 189 18.69 19.83 -20.28
C ARG A 189 18.53 18.63 -19.34
N THR A 190 18.33 18.91 -18.08
CA THR A 190 18.15 17.89 -17.04
C THR A 190 16.83 18.10 -16.32
N ARG A 191 16.30 17.02 -15.75
CA ARG A 191 15.19 17.04 -14.79
C ARG A 191 15.48 16.11 -13.63
N ASP A 192 14.82 16.33 -12.52
CA ASP A 192 14.89 15.38 -11.41
C ASP A 192 14.31 14.03 -11.80
N ASN A 193 15.01 12.97 -11.44
CA ASN A 193 14.48 11.62 -11.58
C ASN A 193 13.14 11.49 -10.82
N HIS A 194 12.25 10.64 -11.31
CA HIS A 194 10.95 10.39 -10.69
C HIS A 194 11.04 9.43 -9.48
N SER A 195 12.14 8.70 -9.33
CA SER A 195 12.41 7.81 -8.21
C SER A 195 13.86 7.96 -7.73
N TRP A 196 14.16 7.46 -6.54
CA TRP A 196 15.50 7.50 -5.94
C TRP A 196 16.56 6.73 -6.74
N ILE A 197 16.13 5.79 -7.56
CA ILE A 197 16.94 5.04 -8.50
C ILE A 197 16.24 5.04 -9.87
N ARG A 198 16.98 4.87 -10.96
CA ARG A 198 16.42 4.83 -12.33
C ARG A 198 15.67 3.52 -12.65
N LYS A 199 14.95 2.99 -11.67
CA LYS A 199 14.16 1.77 -11.77
C LYS A 199 12.75 2.06 -11.27
N ASP A 200 11.77 1.47 -11.89
CA ASP A 200 10.41 1.47 -11.36
C ASP A 200 10.24 0.37 -10.30
N ILE A 201 9.09 0.36 -9.63
CA ILE A 201 8.82 -0.58 -8.53
C ILE A 201 8.83 -2.04 -8.99
N LEU A 202 8.48 -2.32 -10.26
CA LEU A 202 8.46 -3.68 -10.79
C LEU A 202 9.87 -4.18 -11.10
N GLN A 203 10.74 -3.29 -11.58
CA GLN A 203 12.16 -3.60 -11.76
C GLN A 203 12.83 -3.87 -10.39
N LEU A 204 12.50 -3.06 -9.38
CA LEU A 204 12.96 -3.31 -8.01
C LEU A 204 12.43 -4.64 -7.46
N ALA A 205 11.16 -4.97 -7.71
CA ALA A 205 10.56 -6.23 -7.30
C ALA A 205 11.26 -7.44 -7.93
N LYS A 206 11.62 -7.32 -9.22
CA LYS A 206 12.37 -8.35 -9.93
C LYS A 206 13.76 -8.59 -9.32
N GLU A 207 14.49 -7.53 -8.98
CA GLU A 207 15.82 -7.62 -8.37
C GLU A 207 15.76 -8.02 -6.89
N ALA A 208 14.72 -7.64 -6.17
CA ALA A 208 14.45 -8.11 -4.82
C ALA A 208 14.07 -9.60 -4.78
N GLU A 209 13.66 -10.18 -5.92
CA GLU A 209 13.25 -11.57 -6.13
C GLU A 209 11.98 -12.00 -5.37
N HIS A 210 11.39 -13.11 -5.80
CA HIS A 210 10.26 -13.77 -5.14
C HIS A 210 8.94 -12.98 -5.04
N PHE A 211 8.78 -11.83 -5.74
CA PHE A 211 7.55 -11.03 -5.70
C PHE A 211 6.56 -11.34 -6.84
N ASP A 212 6.96 -12.05 -7.88
CA ASP A 212 6.12 -12.37 -9.05
C ASP A 212 4.71 -12.89 -8.68
N PRO A 213 4.55 -13.80 -7.69
CA PRO A 213 3.23 -14.34 -7.36
C PRO A 213 2.26 -13.32 -6.80
N VAL A 214 2.77 -12.22 -6.24
CA VAL A 214 1.96 -11.22 -5.51
C VAL A 214 1.90 -9.85 -6.16
N VAL A 215 2.60 -9.61 -7.28
CA VAL A 215 2.65 -8.31 -7.98
C VAL A 215 1.26 -7.82 -8.34
N TYR A 216 0.42 -8.67 -8.93
CA TYR A 216 -0.92 -8.23 -9.33
C TYR A 216 -1.77 -7.81 -8.13
N MET A 217 -1.83 -8.64 -7.11
CA MET A 217 -2.66 -8.41 -5.93
C MET A 217 -2.07 -7.38 -4.96
N GLY A 218 -0.74 -7.26 -4.90
CA GLY A 218 -0.05 -6.33 -4.00
C GLY A 218 0.15 -4.93 -4.59
N TYR A 219 0.19 -4.80 -5.92
CA TYR A 219 0.49 -3.53 -6.58
C TYR A 219 -0.64 -3.03 -7.50
N TYR A 220 -1.00 -3.80 -8.54
CA TYR A 220 -1.96 -3.34 -9.56
C TYR A 220 -3.39 -3.25 -9.02
N ARG A 221 -3.83 -4.26 -8.30
CA ARG A 221 -5.18 -4.27 -7.74
C ARG A 221 -5.43 -3.15 -6.74
N PRO A 222 -4.50 -2.87 -5.79
CA PRO A 222 -4.62 -1.73 -4.90
C PRO A 222 -4.66 -0.37 -5.59
N MET A 223 -3.95 -0.20 -6.72
CA MET A 223 -4.00 1.05 -7.49
C MET A 223 -5.41 1.44 -7.90
N GLN A 224 -6.24 0.48 -8.26
CA GLN A 224 -7.62 0.72 -8.70
C GLN A 224 -8.49 1.32 -7.59
N GLU A 225 -8.22 0.95 -6.32
CA GLU A 225 -8.97 1.43 -5.15
C GLU A 225 -8.34 2.68 -4.51
N SER A 226 -7.04 2.92 -4.73
CA SER A 226 -6.32 4.05 -4.13
C SER A 226 -6.57 5.38 -4.85
N HIS A 227 -7.02 5.33 -6.10
CA HIS A 227 -7.30 6.51 -6.92
C HIS A 227 -8.81 6.68 -7.13
N ALA A 228 -9.26 7.92 -7.32
CA ALA A 228 -10.65 8.24 -7.66
C ALA A 228 -10.94 7.87 -9.13
N THR A 229 -10.97 6.57 -9.40
CA THR A 229 -11.23 6.03 -10.74
C THR A 229 -12.66 5.52 -10.85
N ALA A 230 -13.20 5.44 -12.07
CA ALA A 230 -14.49 4.82 -12.30
C ALA A 230 -14.53 3.38 -11.78
N GLN A 231 -13.41 2.67 -11.81
CA GLN A 231 -13.29 1.29 -11.35
C GLN A 231 -13.49 1.15 -9.83
N SER A 232 -13.04 2.12 -9.03
CA SER A 232 -13.29 2.14 -7.57
C SER A 232 -14.79 2.30 -7.26
N ILE A 233 -15.55 2.92 -8.15
CA ILE A 233 -17.01 3.10 -8.02
C ILE A 233 -17.75 1.85 -8.45
N VAL A 234 -17.38 1.22 -9.57
CA VAL A 234 -18.06 0.05 -10.14
C VAL A 234 -18.17 -1.09 -9.12
N HIS A 235 -17.16 -1.30 -8.31
CA HIS A 235 -17.19 -2.33 -7.25
C HIS A 235 -18.14 -2.02 -6.10
N ARG A 236 -18.66 -0.79 -6.02
CA ARG A 236 -19.61 -0.35 -4.97
C ARG A 236 -21.01 -0.11 -5.49
N VAL A 237 -21.25 -0.43 -6.75
CA VAL A 237 -22.56 -0.24 -7.37
C VAL A 237 -23.12 -1.59 -7.77
N ARG A 238 -24.39 -1.82 -7.46
CA ARG A 238 -25.17 -2.96 -7.95
C ARG A 238 -26.50 -2.48 -8.49
N PHE A 239 -27.10 -3.27 -9.36
CA PHE A 239 -28.47 -3.07 -9.78
C PHE A 239 -29.38 -3.91 -8.88
N ASN A 240 -30.41 -3.30 -8.33
CA ASN A 240 -31.43 -4.03 -7.60
C ASN A 240 -32.40 -4.73 -8.56
N ALA A 241 -33.32 -5.50 -8.02
CA ALA A 241 -34.32 -6.26 -8.80
C ALA A 241 -35.20 -5.36 -9.71
N SER A 242 -35.30 -4.06 -9.42
CA SER A 242 -36.01 -3.09 -10.25
C SER A 242 -35.13 -2.38 -11.28
N GLY A 243 -33.88 -2.80 -11.46
CA GLY A 243 -32.92 -2.19 -12.38
C GLY A 243 -32.39 -0.83 -11.96
N ARG A 244 -32.58 -0.44 -10.69
CA ARG A 244 -32.07 0.82 -10.13
C ARG A 244 -30.68 0.63 -9.54
N TRP A 245 -29.85 1.64 -9.65
CA TRP A 245 -28.57 1.69 -9.02
C TRP A 245 -28.68 1.78 -7.51
N GLU A 246 -27.94 0.92 -6.83
CA GLU A 246 -27.72 0.97 -5.40
C GLU A 246 -26.24 1.06 -5.10
N TYR A 247 -25.84 2.03 -4.27
CA TYR A 247 -24.50 2.10 -3.75
C TYR A 247 -24.40 1.19 -2.52
N VAL A 248 -23.45 0.26 -2.54
CA VAL A 248 -23.23 -0.68 -1.43
C VAL A 248 -22.29 -0.04 -0.43
N GLU A 249 -22.88 0.46 0.67
CA GLU A 249 -22.14 1.03 1.79
C GLU A 249 -21.63 -0.05 2.74
N GLY A 250 -20.62 0.36 3.54
CA GLY A 250 -20.14 -0.43 4.68
C GLY A 250 -19.14 -1.53 4.32
N ALA A 251 -19.16 -2.56 5.14
CA ALA A 251 -18.22 -3.67 5.07
C ALA A 251 -18.41 -4.53 3.81
N LYS A 252 -17.31 -4.89 3.17
CA LYS A 252 -17.24 -5.78 2.00
C LYS A 252 -16.15 -6.81 2.22
N PRO A 253 -16.46 -7.94 2.82
CA PRO A 253 -15.47 -8.94 3.18
C PRO A 253 -14.97 -9.80 2.01
N GLU A 254 -15.56 -9.70 0.81
CA GLU A 254 -15.27 -10.61 -0.31
C GLU A 254 -13.82 -10.58 -0.81
N MET A 255 -13.09 -9.52 -0.46
CA MET A 255 -11.68 -9.35 -0.86
C MET A 255 -10.68 -9.66 0.25
N ASP A 256 -11.14 -9.89 1.48
CA ASP A 256 -10.29 -10.07 2.65
C ASP A 256 -9.27 -11.20 2.47
N ASP A 257 -9.69 -12.33 1.88
CA ASP A 257 -8.86 -13.51 1.72
C ASP A 257 -7.58 -13.21 0.94
N HIS A 258 -7.71 -12.53 -0.20
CA HIS A 258 -6.56 -12.19 -1.04
C HIS A 258 -5.65 -11.15 -0.38
N ILE A 259 -6.25 -10.12 0.25
CA ILE A 259 -5.50 -9.05 0.90
C ILE A 259 -4.68 -9.62 2.05
N PHE A 260 -5.33 -10.42 2.90
CA PHE A 260 -4.73 -10.98 4.08
C PHE A 260 -3.60 -11.96 3.74
N VAL A 261 -3.80 -12.79 2.71
CA VAL A 261 -2.76 -13.71 2.22
C VAL A 261 -1.57 -12.96 1.66
N VAL A 262 -1.77 -11.95 0.82
CA VAL A 262 -0.66 -11.16 0.26
C VAL A 262 0.06 -10.39 1.36
N ALA A 263 -0.66 -9.77 2.30
CA ALA A 263 -0.06 -9.05 3.42
C ALA A 263 0.85 -9.95 4.26
N HIS A 264 0.41 -11.15 4.57
CA HIS A 264 1.26 -12.12 5.29
C HIS A 264 2.53 -12.46 4.48
N TYR A 265 2.42 -12.72 3.19
CA TYR A 265 3.58 -12.98 2.35
C TYR A 265 4.60 -11.84 2.44
N LEU A 266 4.12 -10.60 2.33
CA LEU A 266 4.96 -9.41 2.45
C LEU A 266 5.59 -9.30 3.83
N LEU A 267 4.84 -9.62 4.89
CA LEU A 267 5.36 -9.66 6.26
C LEU A 267 6.49 -10.69 6.41
N ILE A 268 6.32 -11.90 5.88
CA ILE A 268 7.37 -12.93 5.89
C ILE A 268 8.64 -12.42 5.20
N ARG A 269 8.50 -11.78 4.03
CA ARG A 269 9.64 -11.26 3.26
C ARG A 269 10.36 -10.12 4.00
N ALA A 270 9.63 -9.26 4.70
CA ALA A 270 10.23 -8.19 5.51
C ALA A 270 10.97 -8.75 6.75
N ILE A 271 10.41 -9.76 7.43
CA ILE A 271 11.07 -10.45 8.55
C ILE A 271 12.35 -11.14 8.08
N GLU A 272 12.30 -11.81 6.93
CA GLU A 272 13.47 -12.47 6.34
C GLU A 272 14.58 -11.46 6.02
N ALA A 273 14.25 -10.36 5.32
CA ALA A 273 15.21 -9.33 4.99
C ALA A 273 15.86 -8.72 6.25
N LEU A 274 15.07 -8.50 7.30
CA LEU A 274 15.58 -8.01 8.58
C LEU A 274 16.48 -9.05 9.26
N GLY A 275 16.09 -10.33 9.24
CA GLY A 275 16.90 -11.44 9.75
C GLY A 275 18.25 -11.52 9.06
N LEU A 276 18.28 -11.46 7.73
CA LEU A 276 19.50 -11.47 6.91
C LEU A 276 20.39 -10.26 7.22
N GLN A 277 19.81 -9.04 7.27
CA GLN A 277 20.57 -7.81 7.54
C GLN A 277 21.33 -7.87 8.85
N PHE A 278 20.73 -8.45 9.89
CA PHE A 278 21.31 -8.48 11.23
C PHE A 278 21.89 -9.85 11.61
N ASN A 279 22.00 -10.78 10.66
CA ASN A 279 22.46 -12.12 10.88
C ASN A 279 21.78 -12.78 12.10
N ILE A 280 20.45 -12.86 12.04
CA ILE A 280 19.57 -13.47 13.03
C ILE A 280 19.03 -14.76 12.42
N ASP A 281 19.32 -15.89 13.07
CA ASP A 281 18.85 -17.21 12.61
C ASP A 281 17.33 -17.35 12.76
N ILE A 282 16.63 -17.24 11.64
CA ILE A 282 15.17 -17.35 11.54
C ILE A 282 14.72 -18.19 10.34
N GLU A 283 15.65 -18.60 9.48
CA GLU A 283 15.39 -19.24 8.17
C GLU A 283 14.50 -20.46 8.31
N ALA A 284 14.88 -21.43 9.15
CA ALA A 284 14.11 -22.67 9.33
C ALA A 284 12.68 -22.44 9.86
N ARG A 285 12.43 -21.32 10.54
CA ARG A 285 11.09 -20.92 11.00
C ARG A 285 10.30 -20.33 9.84
N LEU A 286 10.90 -19.45 9.04
CA LEU A 286 10.23 -18.80 7.90
C LEU A 286 9.91 -19.80 6.79
N ASP A 287 10.79 -20.76 6.51
CA ASP A 287 10.54 -21.83 5.54
C ASP A 287 9.28 -22.64 5.84
N ARG A 288 9.07 -22.98 7.11
CA ARG A 288 7.85 -23.67 7.54
C ARG A 288 6.60 -22.83 7.31
N LEU A 289 6.67 -21.53 7.62
CA LEU A 289 5.58 -20.58 7.41
C LEU A 289 5.31 -20.39 5.91
N LEU A 290 6.32 -20.25 5.08
CA LEU A 290 6.18 -20.14 3.62
C LEU A 290 5.53 -21.37 2.98
N LYS A 291 5.88 -22.58 3.43
CA LYS A 291 5.25 -23.82 2.94
C LYS A 291 3.75 -23.84 3.20
N VAL A 292 3.32 -23.47 4.39
CA VAL A 292 1.89 -23.33 4.74
C VAL A 292 1.24 -22.29 3.84
N TYR A 293 1.90 -21.17 3.67
CA TYR A 293 1.44 -20.05 2.85
C TYR A 293 1.19 -20.44 1.40
N VAL A 294 2.19 -21.03 0.76
CA VAL A 294 2.09 -21.51 -0.63
C VAL A 294 0.95 -22.52 -0.79
N SER A 295 0.73 -23.34 0.23
CA SER A 295 -0.42 -24.28 0.25
C SER A 295 -1.77 -23.54 0.25
N ILE A 296 -1.88 -22.45 1.01
CA ILE A 296 -3.10 -21.62 1.06
C ILE A 296 -3.30 -20.86 -0.26
N LEU A 297 -2.25 -20.23 -0.79
CA LEU A 297 -2.29 -19.56 -2.10
C LEU A 297 -2.78 -20.48 -3.22
N LYS A 298 -2.29 -21.71 -3.28
CA LYS A 298 -2.72 -22.72 -4.27
C LYS A 298 -4.20 -23.05 -4.16
N LYS A 299 -4.79 -22.99 -2.99
CA LYS A 299 -6.22 -23.25 -2.77
C LYS A 299 -7.10 -22.06 -3.19
N LEU A 300 -6.60 -20.83 -3.00
CA LEU A 300 -7.31 -19.59 -3.36
C LEU A 300 -7.22 -19.28 -4.86
N THR A 301 -6.20 -19.78 -5.55
CA THR A 301 -6.10 -19.62 -7.01
C THR A 301 -6.97 -20.65 -7.71
N PRO A 302 -8.07 -20.25 -8.39
CA PRO A 302 -8.89 -21.20 -9.11
C PRO A 302 -8.04 -21.90 -10.15
N ARG A 303 -8.02 -23.24 -10.13
CA ARG A 303 -7.41 -24.02 -11.20
C ARG A 303 -8.10 -23.61 -12.50
N LYS A 304 -7.38 -22.94 -13.40
CA LYS A 304 -7.85 -22.78 -14.77
C LYS A 304 -8.06 -24.19 -15.31
N THR A 305 -9.29 -24.63 -15.38
CA THR A 305 -9.68 -25.71 -16.28
C THR A 305 -9.45 -25.17 -17.68
N VAL A 306 -8.27 -25.40 -18.21
CA VAL A 306 -8.04 -25.31 -19.66
C VAL A 306 -8.94 -26.39 -20.25
N LYS A 307 -10.15 -26.01 -20.66
CA LYS A 307 -10.91 -26.81 -21.59
C LYS A 307 -10.16 -26.71 -22.92
N ALA A 308 -9.55 -27.81 -23.29
CA ALA A 308 -9.00 -28.05 -24.60
C ALA A 308 -10.07 -27.92 -25.68
#